data_82e5461fc50ddb86ec2d31d38a27718c
#
_entry.id   82e5461fc50ddb86ec2d31d38a27718c
#
_cell.length_a   1.000
_cell.length_b   1.000
_cell.length_c   1.000
_cell.angle_alpha   90.00
_cell.angle_beta   90.00
_cell.angle_gamma   90.00
#
_symmetry.space_group_name_H-M   'P 1'
#
loop_
_entity.id
_entity.type
_entity.pdbx_description
1 polymer ?
#
loop_
_entity_poly.entity_id
_entity_poly.type
_entity_poly.pdbx_seq_one_letter_code
_entity_poly.pdbx_strand_id
1 'polypeptide(L)'
;MRLRQLVIATGEMDFLADSICDLFELKKTFSDPELIVFGLENVLIPLGDTFLELVTPVEENTSAERFLKKRRGDGGYMVIVDSVDLEKERKRLENAKMDIVWYENRRSDDIHGQSLHLHPKQVGGAILSIDNMNPPSSWLWAGTEWEKDINKSLVSHLSGVNICSPNPDKLLS
;
A
#
# COMPACT_ATOMS: atom_id res chain seq x y z
N MET A 1 6.87 11.53 -8.35
CA MET A 1 6.11 10.64 -7.46
C MET A 1 4.63 10.89 -7.64
N ARG A 2 3.81 9.85 -7.58
CA ARG A 2 2.34 9.92 -7.55
C ARG A 2 1.79 8.94 -6.53
N LEU A 3 0.61 9.20 -5.98
CA LEU A 3 -0.12 8.23 -5.17
C LEU A 3 -0.49 7.03 -6.05
N ARG A 4 -0.15 5.82 -5.60
CA ARG A 4 -0.42 4.61 -6.36
C ARG A 4 -1.34 3.65 -5.61
N GLN A 5 -1.16 3.54 -4.29
CA GLN A 5 -1.92 2.58 -3.50
C GLN A 5 -2.15 3.08 -2.08
N LEU A 6 -3.30 2.79 -1.54
CA LEU A 6 -3.62 2.95 -0.12
C LEU A 6 -3.88 1.59 0.50
N VAL A 7 -3.33 1.37 1.69
CA VAL A 7 -3.51 0.14 2.44
C VAL A 7 -4.31 0.40 3.70
N ILE A 8 -5.36 -0.37 3.91
CA ILE A 8 -6.18 -0.38 5.13
C ILE A 8 -5.94 -1.71 5.84
N ALA A 9 -5.57 -1.66 7.11
CA ALA A 9 -5.59 -2.85 7.96
C ALA A 9 -7.01 -3.04 8.55
N THR A 10 -7.50 -4.27 8.49
CA THR A 10 -8.86 -4.64 8.93
C THR A 10 -8.86 -6.01 9.59
N GLY A 11 -9.78 -6.22 10.51
CA GLY A 11 -10.06 -7.54 11.10
C GLY A 11 -11.06 -8.38 10.30
N GLU A 12 -11.78 -7.79 9.35
CA GLU A 12 -12.85 -8.44 8.56
C GLU A 12 -12.67 -8.15 7.07
N MET A 13 -11.57 -8.64 6.51
CA MET A 13 -11.13 -8.30 5.15
C MET A 13 -12.17 -8.61 4.08
N ASP A 14 -12.74 -9.83 4.08
CA ASP A 14 -13.68 -10.24 3.03
C ASP A 14 -14.95 -9.40 3.07
N PHE A 15 -15.52 -9.19 4.26
CA PHE A 15 -16.71 -8.37 4.42
C PHE A 15 -16.48 -6.91 3.95
N LEU A 16 -15.35 -6.33 4.32
CA LEU A 16 -15.02 -4.96 3.90
C LEU A 16 -14.74 -4.88 2.40
N ALA A 17 -14.03 -5.86 1.83
CA ALA A 17 -13.75 -5.92 0.40
C ALA A 17 -15.03 -6.03 -0.42
N ASP A 18 -15.93 -6.94 -0.03
CA ASP A 18 -17.22 -7.13 -0.72
C ASP A 18 -18.07 -5.85 -0.62
N SER A 19 -18.16 -5.25 0.56
CA SER A 19 -18.91 -4.00 0.77
C SER A 19 -18.38 -2.85 -0.12
N ILE A 20 -17.07 -2.71 -0.24
CA ILE A 20 -16.44 -1.67 -1.10
C ILE A 20 -16.70 -1.98 -2.57
N CYS A 21 -16.54 -3.24 -2.98
CA CYS A 21 -16.76 -3.66 -4.35
C CYS A 21 -18.22 -3.45 -4.77
N ASP A 22 -19.17 -3.81 -3.92
CA ASP A 22 -20.60 -3.62 -4.19
C ASP A 22 -20.98 -2.14 -4.25
N LEU A 23 -20.48 -1.33 -3.32
CA LEU A 23 -20.81 0.10 -3.25
C LEU A 23 -20.30 0.89 -4.44
N PHE A 24 -19.12 0.57 -4.96
CA PHE A 24 -18.44 1.31 -6.01
C PHE A 24 -18.40 0.58 -7.36
N GLU A 25 -19.06 -0.58 -7.47
CA GLU A 25 -19.03 -1.42 -8.68
C GLU A 25 -17.61 -1.81 -9.11
N LEU A 26 -16.78 -2.19 -8.12
CA LEU A 26 -15.39 -2.58 -8.31
C LEU A 26 -15.25 -4.11 -8.31
N LYS A 27 -14.04 -4.58 -8.64
CA LYS A 27 -13.67 -6.00 -8.56
C LYS A 27 -12.40 -6.18 -7.75
N LYS A 28 -12.35 -7.27 -7.00
CA LYS A 28 -11.09 -7.77 -6.43
C LYS A 28 -10.22 -8.33 -7.57
N THR A 29 -8.92 -8.02 -7.58
CA THR A 29 -8.03 -8.48 -8.65
C THR A 29 -7.02 -9.51 -8.17
N PHE A 30 -6.42 -9.31 -7.01
CA PHE A 30 -5.26 -10.08 -6.61
C PHE A 30 -5.14 -10.22 -5.09
N SER A 31 -4.59 -11.36 -4.65
CA SER A 31 -4.09 -11.56 -3.31
C SER A 31 -2.63 -12.01 -3.42
N ASP A 32 -1.72 -11.27 -2.79
CA ASP A 32 -0.29 -11.54 -2.88
C ASP A 32 0.13 -12.60 -1.86
N PRO A 33 0.50 -13.81 -2.30
CA PRO A 33 0.89 -14.88 -1.37
C PRO A 33 2.20 -14.57 -0.62
N GLU A 34 3.01 -13.63 -1.10
CA GLU A 34 4.27 -13.28 -0.44
C GLU A 34 4.07 -12.44 0.82
N LEU A 35 2.86 -11.87 1.05
CA LEU A 35 2.56 -11.17 2.30
C LEU A 35 2.59 -12.07 3.54
N ILE A 36 2.58 -13.38 3.34
CA ILE A 36 2.72 -14.34 4.45
C ILE A 36 4.04 -14.14 5.23
N VAL A 37 5.08 -13.61 4.61
CA VAL A 37 6.34 -13.32 5.32
C VAL A 37 6.15 -12.25 6.42
N PHE A 38 5.09 -11.44 6.34
CA PHE A 38 4.69 -10.47 7.35
C PHE A 38 3.58 -11.00 8.27
N GLY A 39 3.14 -12.25 8.08
CA GLY A 39 1.99 -12.84 8.77
C GLY A 39 0.66 -12.18 8.37
N LEU A 40 0.55 -11.77 7.11
CA LEU A 40 -0.61 -11.07 6.56
C LEU A 40 -1.18 -11.81 5.36
N GLU A 41 -2.48 -11.62 5.16
CA GLU A 41 -3.18 -11.82 3.88
C GLU A 41 -3.69 -10.49 3.38
N ASN A 42 -3.90 -10.38 2.08
CA ASN A 42 -4.43 -9.18 1.46
C ASN A 42 -5.43 -9.45 0.33
N VAL A 43 -6.10 -8.40 -0.05
CA VAL A 43 -6.84 -8.32 -1.31
C VAL A 43 -6.64 -6.93 -1.91
N LEU A 44 -6.38 -6.87 -3.22
CA LEU A 44 -6.27 -5.63 -3.98
C LEU A 44 -7.51 -5.39 -4.83
N ILE A 45 -7.88 -4.13 -4.91
CA ILE A 45 -9.04 -3.61 -5.65
C ILE A 45 -8.52 -2.47 -6.54
N PRO A 46 -8.51 -2.63 -7.88
CA PRO A 46 -8.05 -1.57 -8.78
C PRO A 46 -9.10 -0.47 -8.94
N LEU A 47 -8.64 0.78 -8.91
CA LEU A 47 -9.40 1.97 -9.23
C LEU A 47 -8.65 2.70 -10.37
N GLY A 48 -8.95 2.33 -11.60
CA GLY A 48 -8.12 2.70 -12.74
C GLY A 48 -6.71 2.15 -12.57
N ASP A 49 -5.71 3.02 -12.58
CA ASP A 49 -4.30 2.67 -12.37
C ASP A 49 -3.81 2.94 -10.94
N THR A 50 -4.73 3.10 -10.00
CA THR A 50 -4.46 3.18 -8.56
C THR A 50 -5.13 2.02 -7.82
N PHE A 51 -4.73 1.75 -6.58
CA PHE A 51 -5.17 0.55 -5.87
C PHE A 51 -5.58 0.84 -4.44
N LEU A 52 -6.67 0.21 -4.03
CA LEU A 52 -7.00 0.04 -2.63
C LEU A 52 -6.61 -1.38 -2.22
N GLU A 53 -5.83 -1.51 -1.17
CA GLU A 53 -5.46 -2.78 -0.58
C GLU A 53 -6.07 -2.90 0.80
N LEU A 54 -6.63 -4.06 1.10
CA LEU A 54 -7.00 -4.44 2.44
C LEU A 54 -6.02 -5.52 2.91
N VAL A 55 -5.52 -5.38 4.14
CA VAL A 55 -4.66 -6.40 4.77
C VAL A 55 -5.26 -6.86 6.09
N THR A 56 -5.14 -8.16 6.37
CA THR A 56 -5.56 -8.74 7.64
C THR A 56 -4.42 -9.58 8.23
N PRO A 57 -4.18 -9.52 9.57
CA PRO A 57 -3.22 -10.39 10.19
C PRO A 57 -3.75 -11.83 10.27
N VAL A 58 -2.93 -12.80 9.87
CA VAL A 58 -3.20 -14.24 9.98
C VAL A 58 -2.30 -14.93 11.00
N GLU A 59 -1.32 -14.20 11.54
CA GLU A 59 -0.44 -14.64 12.60
C GLU A 59 -0.50 -13.69 13.79
N GLU A 60 -0.17 -14.19 14.96
CA GLU A 60 -0.08 -13.39 16.19
C GLU A 60 1.15 -12.46 16.19
N ASN A 61 1.05 -11.34 16.88
CA ASN A 61 2.12 -10.37 17.09
C ASN A 61 2.66 -9.72 15.80
N THR A 62 1.90 -9.72 14.72
CA THR A 62 2.25 -8.95 13.51
C THR A 62 2.17 -7.44 13.76
N SER A 63 2.80 -6.65 12.91
CA SER A 63 2.70 -5.19 12.99
C SER A 63 1.28 -4.70 12.74
N ALA A 64 0.54 -5.35 11.83
CA ALA A 64 -0.85 -5.00 11.54
C ALA A 64 -1.77 -5.37 12.72
N GLU A 65 -1.57 -6.52 13.37
CA GLU A 65 -2.34 -6.89 14.55
C GLU A 65 -2.15 -5.89 15.71
N ARG A 66 -0.89 -5.51 15.98
CA ARG A 66 -0.60 -4.49 16.99
C ARG A 66 -1.20 -3.12 16.65
N PHE A 67 -1.22 -2.77 15.36
CA PHE A 67 -1.87 -1.55 14.87
C PHE A 67 -3.37 -1.58 15.13
N LEU A 68 -4.08 -2.66 14.73
CA LEU A 68 -5.51 -2.84 14.94
C LEU A 68 -5.88 -2.81 16.43
N LYS A 69 -5.13 -3.53 17.27
CA LYS A 69 -5.32 -3.54 18.74
C LYS A 69 -5.17 -2.15 19.35
N LYS A 70 -4.11 -1.41 18.96
CA LYS A 70 -3.85 -0.06 19.46
C LYS A 70 -4.91 0.94 19.01
N ARG A 71 -5.35 0.81 17.75
CA ARG A 71 -6.38 1.68 17.16
C ARG A 71 -7.79 1.33 17.65
N ARG A 72 -8.01 0.10 18.07
CA ARG A 72 -9.33 -0.48 18.44
C ARG A 72 -10.29 -0.56 17.26
N GLY A 73 -9.79 -0.98 16.12
CA GLY A 73 -10.55 -1.14 14.89
C GLY A 73 -9.71 -0.90 13.63
N ASP A 74 -10.37 -0.97 12.51
CA ASP A 74 -9.78 -0.82 11.19
C ASP A 74 -9.22 0.58 10.94
N GLY A 75 -8.28 0.69 10.01
CA GLY A 75 -7.77 2.01 9.65
C GLY A 75 -6.70 2.03 8.58
N GLY A 76 -6.46 3.23 8.06
CA GLY A 76 -5.38 3.48 7.12
C GLY A 76 -4.04 3.08 7.71
N TYR A 77 -3.32 2.19 7.01
CA TYR A 77 -2.12 1.53 7.50
C TYR A 77 -0.88 1.97 6.75
N MET A 78 -0.98 2.04 5.42
CA MET A 78 0.16 2.36 4.58
C MET A 78 -0.25 3.23 3.39
N VAL A 79 0.65 4.10 2.96
CA VAL A 79 0.55 4.90 1.74
C VAL A 79 1.69 4.50 0.82
N ILE A 80 1.38 4.18 -0.42
CA ILE A 80 2.37 3.79 -1.42
C ILE A 80 2.36 4.80 -2.56
N VAL A 81 3.51 5.38 -2.82
CA VAL A 81 3.74 6.28 -3.95
C VAL A 81 4.71 5.64 -4.93
N ASP A 82 4.48 5.82 -6.22
CA ASP A 82 5.45 5.39 -7.20
C ASP A 82 6.43 6.52 -7.59
N SER A 83 7.65 6.14 -7.89
CA SER A 83 8.72 7.02 -8.36
C SER A 83 9.39 6.40 -9.58
N VAL A 84 9.79 7.24 -10.51
CA VAL A 84 10.51 6.81 -11.73
C VAL A 84 11.99 6.49 -11.49
N ASP A 85 12.54 6.91 -10.34
CA ASP A 85 13.95 6.74 -10.01
C ASP A 85 14.11 6.47 -8.51
N LEU A 86 14.08 5.18 -8.15
CA LEU A 86 14.16 4.75 -6.74
C LEU A 86 15.54 5.02 -6.13
N GLU A 87 16.59 4.96 -6.92
CA GLU A 87 17.95 5.20 -6.42
C GLU A 87 18.15 6.68 -6.05
N LYS A 88 17.57 7.58 -6.82
CA LYS A 88 17.52 9.01 -6.46
C LYS A 88 16.76 9.24 -5.16
N GLU A 89 15.61 8.56 -5.01
CA GLU A 89 14.82 8.65 -3.77
C GLU A 89 15.57 8.07 -2.58
N ARG A 90 16.26 6.94 -2.74
CA ARG A 90 17.12 6.36 -1.69
C ARG A 90 18.16 7.36 -1.20
N LYS A 91 18.92 7.98 -2.11
CA LYS A 91 19.92 8.99 -1.76
C LYS A 91 19.31 10.21 -1.04
N ARG A 92 18.11 10.63 -1.50
CA ARG A 92 17.38 11.72 -0.83
C ARG A 92 17.00 11.37 0.60
N LEU A 93 16.51 10.14 0.84
CA LEU A 93 16.16 9.65 2.17
C LEU A 93 17.38 9.51 3.08
N GLU A 94 18.48 8.97 2.57
CA GLU A 94 19.74 8.86 3.30
C GLU A 94 20.27 10.24 3.73
N ASN A 95 20.26 11.23 2.83
CA ASN A 95 20.64 12.61 3.14
C ASN A 95 19.73 13.25 4.19
N ALA A 96 18.44 12.90 4.19
CA ALA A 96 17.46 13.33 5.18
C ALA A 96 17.51 12.52 6.49
N LYS A 97 18.41 11.53 6.59
CA LYS A 97 18.53 10.60 7.73
C LYS A 97 17.24 9.86 8.06
N MET A 98 16.49 9.50 7.00
CA MET A 98 15.30 8.70 7.11
C MET A 98 15.65 7.21 7.11
N ASP A 99 15.07 6.46 8.06
CA ASP A 99 15.32 5.03 8.19
C ASP A 99 14.48 4.24 7.18
N ILE A 100 15.15 3.55 6.28
CA ILE A 100 14.52 2.54 5.40
C ILE A 100 14.46 1.24 6.22
N VAL A 101 13.26 0.82 6.59
CA VAL A 101 13.04 -0.36 7.45
C VAL A 101 12.79 -1.65 6.66
N TRP A 102 12.48 -1.52 5.38
CA TRP A 102 12.32 -2.65 4.47
C TRP A 102 12.70 -2.23 3.04
N TYR A 103 13.32 -3.15 2.33
CA TYR A 103 13.60 -3.04 0.90
C TYR A 103 13.12 -4.30 0.21
N GLU A 104 12.24 -4.14 -0.77
CA GLU A 104 11.79 -5.21 -1.63
C GLU A 104 12.42 -5.08 -3.02
N ASN A 105 12.72 -6.21 -3.64
CA ASN A 105 13.26 -6.28 -4.99
C ASN A 105 12.79 -7.59 -5.62
N ARG A 106 11.67 -7.53 -6.35
CA ARG A 106 10.99 -8.69 -6.89
C ARG A 106 10.88 -8.61 -8.41
N ARG A 107 11.01 -9.76 -9.04
CA ARG A 107 10.80 -9.92 -10.49
C ARG A 107 9.77 -11.00 -10.73
N SER A 108 8.88 -10.75 -11.69
CA SER A 108 7.94 -11.74 -12.23
C SER A 108 7.76 -11.45 -13.70
N ASP A 109 8.01 -12.44 -14.52
CA ASP A 109 8.05 -12.29 -15.98
C ASP A 109 8.94 -11.11 -16.40
N ASP A 110 8.41 -10.19 -17.21
CA ASP A 110 9.11 -8.99 -17.67
C ASP A 110 8.94 -7.79 -16.72
N ILE A 111 8.32 -7.98 -15.54
CA ILE A 111 8.09 -6.91 -14.57
C ILE A 111 9.14 -6.97 -13.47
N HIS A 112 9.71 -5.83 -13.16
CA HIS A 112 10.61 -5.63 -12.02
C HIS A 112 10.04 -4.58 -11.08
N GLY A 113 9.70 -5.00 -9.86
CA GLY A 113 9.21 -4.14 -8.78
C GLY A 113 10.24 -3.96 -7.68
N GLN A 114 10.38 -2.75 -7.20
CA GLN A 114 11.23 -2.40 -6.06
C GLN A 114 10.47 -1.47 -5.12
N SER A 115 10.69 -1.59 -3.81
CA SER A 115 10.08 -0.70 -2.82
C SER A 115 11.04 -0.35 -1.67
N LEU A 116 10.83 0.84 -1.10
CA LEU A 116 11.50 1.34 0.11
C LEU A 116 10.43 1.70 1.13
N HIS A 117 10.34 0.95 2.23
CA HIS A 117 9.42 1.28 3.32
C HIS A 117 10.10 2.13 4.38
N LEU A 118 9.46 3.24 4.74
CA LEU A 118 9.95 4.15 5.75
C LEU A 118 9.30 3.88 7.11
N HIS A 119 10.07 4.15 8.17
CA HIS A 119 9.59 3.92 9.53
C HIS A 119 8.41 4.86 9.87
N PRO A 120 7.24 4.33 10.31
CA PRO A 120 6.03 5.13 10.52
C PRO A 120 6.19 6.23 11.59
N LYS A 121 7.15 6.11 12.52
CA LYS A 121 7.45 7.18 13.48
C LYS A 121 8.08 8.43 12.85
N GLN A 122 8.77 8.26 11.72
CA GLN A 122 9.40 9.37 11.00
C GLN A 122 8.44 10.02 10.00
N VAL A 123 7.48 9.25 9.51
CA VAL A 123 6.43 9.74 8.58
C VAL A 123 5.24 10.34 9.34
N GLY A 124 5.06 9.93 10.61
CA GLY A 124 4.09 10.57 11.50
C GLY A 124 2.68 10.00 11.49
N GLY A 125 2.48 8.73 11.14
CA GLY A 125 1.17 8.10 11.35
C GLY A 125 0.78 7.00 10.39
N ALA A 126 1.54 6.81 9.32
CA ALA A 126 1.37 5.71 8.38
C ALA A 126 2.74 5.16 7.97
N ILE A 127 2.79 3.93 7.52
CA ILE A 127 3.94 3.43 6.77
C ILE A 127 3.90 4.11 5.40
N LEU A 128 5.00 4.72 4.98
CA LEU A 128 5.15 5.24 3.63
C LEU A 128 6.05 4.29 2.84
N SER A 129 5.59 3.87 1.67
CA SER A 129 6.42 3.18 0.69
C SER A 129 6.66 4.06 -0.52
N ILE A 130 7.88 4.03 -1.02
CA ILE A 130 8.26 4.62 -2.30
C ILE A 130 8.66 3.46 -3.20
N ASP A 131 7.91 3.27 -4.25
CA ASP A 131 8.00 2.11 -5.12
C ASP A 131 8.41 2.52 -6.53
N ASN A 132 9.00 1.60 -7.25
CA ASN A 132 9.35 1.74 -8.67
C ASN A 132 8.99 0.47 -9.40
N MET A 133 8.37 0.62 -10.58
CA MET A 133 8.08 -0.47 -11.48
C MET A 133 8.79 -0.29 -12.82
N ASN A 134 9.24 -1.38 -13.38
CA ASN A 134 9.71 -1.45 -14.75
C ASN A 134 9.03 -2.62 -15.47
N PRO A 135 8.17 -2.38 -16.49
CA PRO A 135 7.81 -1.07 -17.06
C PRO A 135 6.98 -0.20 -16.10
N PRO A 136 7.01 1.15 -16.23
CA PRO A 136 6.34 2.07 -15.29
C PRO A 136 4.82 1.97 -15.26
N SER A 137 4.19 1.41 -16.29
CA SER A 137 2.75 1.17 -16.33
C SER A 137 2.32 -0.04 -15.50
N SER A 138 3.24 -0.97 -15.22
CA SER A 138 2.94 -2.18 -14.44
C SER A 138 2.75 -1.89 -12.96
N TRP A 139 2.19 -2.86 -12.24
CA TRP A 139 2.08 -2.84 -10.78
C TRP A 139 2.15 -4.25 -10.22
N LEU A 140 3.36 -4.74 -10.00
CA LEU A 140 3.62 -6.13 -9.64
C LEU A 140 2.88 -6.56 -8.36
N TRP A 141 2.67 -5.62 -7.42
CA TRP A 141 1.97 -5.87 -6.17
C TRP A 141 0.48 -6.20 -6.36
N ALA A 142 -0.10 -5.84 -7.51
CA ALA A 142 -1.47 -6.18 -7.88
C ALA A 142 -1.57 -7.38 -8.84
N GLY A 143 -0.46 -8.11 -9.02
CA GLY A 143 -0.36 -9.18 -10.01
C GLY A 143 -0.10 -8.65 -11.42
N THR A 144 0.22 -9.56 -12.34
CA THR A 144 0.61 -9.19 -13.73
C THR A 144 -0.59 -8.87 -14.63
N GLU A 145 -1.82 -9.20 -14.19
CA GLU A 145 -3.02 -9.11 -15.01
C GLU A 145 -4.11 -8.18 -14.45
N TRP A 146 -3.77 -7.34 -13.48
CA TRP A 146 -4.72 -6.48 -12.79
C TRP A 146 -5.55 -5.57 -13.72
N GLU A 147 -5.03 -5.22 -14.89
CA GLU A 147 -5.72 -4.37 -15.86
C GLU A 147 -7.02 -5.02 -16.40
N LYS A 148 -7.12 -6.35 -16.36
CA LYS A 148 -8.33 -7.08 -16.79
C LYS A 148 -9.53 -6.87 -15.84
N ASP A 149 -9.24 -6.47 -14.59
CA ASP A 149 -10.24 -6.29 -13.55
C ASP A 149 -10.68 -4.83 -13.38
N ILE A 150 -10.09 -3.91 -14.16
CA ILE A 150 -10.53 -2.52 -14.20
C ILE A 150 -11.96 -2.47 -14.76
N ASN A 151 -12.89 -2.01 -13.94
CA ASN A 151 -14.26 -1.82 -14.33
C ASN A 151 -14.53 -0.35 -14.73
N LYS A 152 -15.59 -0.13 -15.52
CA LYS A 152 -16.25 1.17 -15.63
C LYS A 152 -17.07 1.38 -14.36
N SER A 153 -16.41 1.73 -13.29
CA SER A 153 -17.00 1.91 -11.97
C SER A 153 -17.42 3.36 -11.73
N LEU A 154 -18.12 3.58 -10.60
CA LEU A 154 -18.48 4.92 -10.12
C LEU A 154 -17.26 5.75 -9.71
N VAL A 155 -16.13 5.11 -9.46
CA VAL A 155 -14.86 5.72 -9.06
C VAL A 155 -13.76 5.34 -10.04
N SER A 156 -12.88 6.28 -10.37
CA SER A 156 -11.87 6.11 -11.42
C SER A 156 -10.44 6.03 -10.89
N HIS A 157 -10.14 6.57 -9.70
CA HIS A 157 -8.81 6.57 -9.12
C HIS A 157 -8.81 7.12 -7.69
N LEU A 158 -7.71 6.90 -6.97
CA LEU A 158 -7.41 7.58 -5.72
C LEU A 158 -6.90 8.98 -6.01
N SER A 159 -7.60 10.02 -5.58
CA SER A 159 -7.23 11.41 -5.84
C SER A 159 -6.24 11.97 -4.82
N GLY A 160 -6.15 11.38 -3.63
CA GLY A 160 -5.28 11.85 -2.56
C GLY A 160 -5.50 11.11 -1.25
N VAL A 161 -4.68 11.45 -0.26
CA VAL A 161 -4.74 10.90 1.09
C VAL A 161 -4.51 12.00 2.12
N ASN A 162 -5.26 11.95 3.22
CA ASN A 162 -5.04 12.79 4.39
C ASN A 162 -4.48 11.94 5.52
N ILE A 163 -3.29 12.30 6.02
CA ILE A 163 -2.71 11.67 7.20
C ILE A 163 -3.11 12.48 8.43
N CYS A 164 -3.91 11.88 9.30
CA CYS A 164 -4.33 12.51 10.55
C CYS A 164 -3.31 12.21 11.67
N SER A 165 -2.85 13.23 12.34
CA SER A 165 -1.92 13.14 13.45
C SER A 165 -2.38 14.00 14.63
N PRO A 166 -2.16 13.58 15.90
CA PRO A 166 -2.37 14.44 17.06
C PRO A 166 -1.48 15.68 17.08
N ASN A 167 -0.38 15.66 16.31
CA ASN A 167 0.54 16.78 16.17
C ASN A 167 0.98 16.92 14.71
N PRO A 168 0.12 17.50 13.85
CA PRO A 168 0.40 17.61 12.41
C PRO A 168 1.62 18.50 12.10
N ASP A 169 1.94 19.48 12.94
CA ASP A 169 3.09 20.37 12.71
C ASP A 169 4.43 19.62 12.71
N LYS A 170 4.50 18.49 13.44
CA LYS A 170 5.68 17.60 13.39
C LYS A 170 5.84 16.84 12.07
N LEU A 171 4.83 16.83 11.22
CA LEU A 171 4.89 16.21 9.90
C LEU A 171 5.43 17.17 8.84
N LEU A 172 5.53 18.45 9.16
CA LEU A 172 5.95 19.52 8.24
C LEU A 172 7.41 19.96 8.49
N SER A 173 8.04 19.46 9.54
CA SER A 173 9.44 19.73 9.90
C SER A 173 10.38 18.66 9.36
#